data_72f4707fd533ca6b9d1a8735c9a90968
#
_entry.id   72f4707fd533ca6b9d1a8735c9a90968
#
_cell.length_a   1.000
_cell.length_b   1.000
_cell.length_c   1.000
_cell.angle_alpha   90.00
_cell.angle_beta   90.00
_cell.angle_gamma   90.00
#
_symmetry.space_group_name_H-M   'P 1'
#
loop_
_entity.id
_entity.type
_entity.pdbx_description
1 polymer ?
#
loop_
_entity_poly.entity_id
_entity_poly.type
_entity_poly.pdbx_seq_one_letter_code
_entity_poly.pdbx_strand_id
1 'polypeptide(L)'
;MTTLLRKSALICGAVTALCLASVASAQTPAPQPNTARSTDPAKPLSFFVTSEGLGKGADLGGLAGADAHCQKLAESVGAGKQTWRAYLSTQAADGKPAVNARDRIGNGPWFNTRGAAVAKDVAHLHGDSLDAARLGNNLTRTTVFTEKNEPVKGSGDKPNEHDIITGSQPDGRAFADTADHTCKNYTSSAADGSAQLGHFDRTGGGNSSWNAAHPSRGCGQANLVATGGAGLLYCFAAN
;
A
#
# COMPACT_ATOMS: atom_id res chain seq x y z
N MET A 1 26.52 17.85 -89.43
CA MET A 1 25.54 17.78 -90.55
C MET A 1 24.20 17.41 -89.96
N THR A 2 23.25 18.24 -90.18
CA THR A 2 21.80 18.20 -89.94
C THR A 2 21.26 18.02 -88.50
N THR A 3 21.01 19.14 -87.91
CA THR A 3 20.34 19.38 -86.66
C THR A 3 18.84 19.18 -86.82
N LEU A 4 18.19 18.38 -85.98
CA LEU A 4 16.73 18.26 -85.91
C LEU A 4 16.29 18.79 -84.49
N LEU A 5 15.69 19.98 -84.49
CA LEU A 5 14.95 20.54 -83.35
C LEU A 5 13.64 19.74 -83.14
N ARG A 6 13.44 19.24 -81.94
CA ARG A 6 12.09 18.79 -81.51
C ARG A 6 11.55 19.79 -80.49
N LYS A 7 10.43 20.38 -80.82
CA LYS A 7 9.61 21.22 -80.01
C LYS A 7 8.86 20.31 -79.01
N SER A 8 9.05 20.57 -77.71
CA SER A 8 8.24 19.94 -76.66
C SER A 8 7.16 20.92 -76.20
N ALA A 9 5.90 20.47 -76.31
CA ALA A 9 4.73 21.20 -75.84
C ALA A 9 4.59 21.03 -74.35
N LEU A 10 4.48 22.14 -73.56
CA LEU A 10 4.10 22.15 -72.16
C LEU A 10 2.60 21.89 -72.04
N ILE A 11 2.23 20.83 -71.36
CA ILE A 11 0.87 20.56 -70.92
C ILE A 11 0.78 21.09 -69.48
N CYS A 12 0.00 22.16 -69.28
CA CYS A 12 -0.29 22.73 -67.98
C CYS A 12 -1.43 21.92 -67.35
N GLY A 13 -1.08 20.99 -66.40
CA GLY A 13 -2.04 20.25 -65.64
C GLY A 13 -2.47 21.02 -64.38
N ALA A 14 -3.72 21.42 -64.30
CA ALA A 14 -4.30 22.01 -63.10
C ALA A 14 -4.49 20.93 -62.02
N VAL A 15 -3.72 21.04 -60.91
CA VAL A 15 -3.90 20.19 -59.73
C VAL A 15 -4.91 20.84 -58.82
N THR A 16 -6.13 20.30 -58.80
CA THR A 16 -7.15 20.67 -57.81
C THR A 16 -6.81 20.02 -56.48
N ALA A 17 -6.35 20.83 -55.49
CA ALA A 17 -6.11 20.42 -54.14
C ALA A 17 -7.45 20.19 -53.41
N LEU A 18 -7.76 18.93 -53.13
CA LEU A 18 -8.92 18.57 -52.28
C LEU A 18 -8.49 18.75 -50.81
N CYS A 19 -8.96 19.82 -50.13
CA CYS A 19 -8.80 20.00 -48.70
C CYS A 19 -9.73 19.00 -47.95
N LEU A 20 -9.18 17.91 -47.48
CA LEU A 20 -9.84 17.02 -46.52
C LEU A 20 -9.80 17.69 -45.15
N ALA A 21 -10.94 18.25 -44.74
CA ALA A 21 -11.13 18.74 -43.34
C ALA A 21 -11.21 17.53 -42.39
N SER A 22 -10.13 17.30 -41.64
CA SER A 22 -10.11 16.31 -40.56
C SER A 22 -10.99 16.76 -39.43
N VAL A 23 -12.16 16.15 -39.22
CA VAL A 23 -13.00 16.34 -38.03
C VAL A 23 -12.26 15.66 -36.87
N ALA A 24 -11.58 16.45 -36.07
CA ALA A 24 -11.03 15.98 -34.79
C ALA A 24 -12.22 15.67 -33.84
N SER A 25 -12.51 14.39 -33.65
CA SER A 25 -13.44 13.94 -32.62
C SER A 25 -12.87 14.33 -31.27
N ALA A 26 -13.50 15.27 -30.58
CA ALA A 26 -13.19 15.60 -29.18
C ALA A 26 -13.53 14.36 -28.34
N GLN A 27 -12.52 13.60 -27.93
CA GLN A 27 -12.67 12.53 -26.95
C GLN A 27 -13.02 13.16 -25.60
N THR A 28 -14.20 12.80 -25.08
CA THR A 28 -14.56 13.15 -23.70
C THR A 28 -13.46 12.57 -22.77
N PRO A 29 -12.81 13.40 -21.91
CA PRO A 29 -11.81 12.90 -20.99
C PRO A 29 -12.42 11.78 -20.14
N ALA A 30 -11.69 10.68 -19.98
CA ALA A 30 -12.07 9.61 -19.06
C ALA A 30 -12.27 10.20 -17.65
N PRO A 31 -13.27 9.73 -16.86
CA PRO A 31 -13.49 10.20 -15.51
C PRO A 31 -12.17 10.08 -14.72
N GLN A 32 -11.67 11.21 -14.23
CA GLN A 32 -10.49 11.21 -13.36
C GLN A 32 -10.83 10.45 -12.07
N PRO A 33 -9.97 9.56 -11.56
CA PRO A 33 -10.22 8.91 -10.30
C PRO A 33 -10.42 9.97 -9.22
N ASN A 34 -11.45 9.81 -8.39
CA ASN A 34 -11.70 10.73 -7.28
C ASN A 34 -10.52 10.72 -6.32
N THR A 35 -9.69 11.76 -6.37
CA THR A 35 -8.50 11.91 -5.52
C THR A 35 -8.81 12.63 -4.21
N ALA A 36 -10.03 13.12 -4.04
CA ALA A 36 -10.45 13.84 -2.84
C ALA A 36 -10.61 12.86 -1.65
N ARG A 37 -10.34 13.37 -0.44
CA ARG A 37 -10.67 12.66 0.80
C ARG A 37 -12.20 12.51 0.89
N SER A 38 -12.65 11.34 1.36
CA SER A 38 -14.07 11.10 1.62
C SER A 38 -14.58 11.99 2.76
N THR A 39 -15.75 12.60 2.53
CA THR A 39 -16.52 13.29 3.57
C THR A 39 -17.80 12.52 3.93
N ASP A 40 -17.98 11.31 3.40
CA ASP A 40 -19.14 10.47 3.68
C ASP A 40 -19.09 9.97 5.14
N PRO A 41 -20.03 10.38 6.00
CA PRO A 41 -20.05 9.96 7.40
C PRO A 41 -20.31 8.46 7.59
N ALA A 42 -20.87 7.78 6.57
CA ALA A 42 -21.07 6.32 6.59
C ALA A 42 -19.80 5.55 6.25
N LYS A 43 -18.76 6.22 5.77
CA LYS A 43 -17.46 5.65 5.37
C LYS A 43 -16.31 6.45 5.97
N PRO A 44 -16.26 6.57 7.30
CA PRO A 44 -15.20 7.34 7.95
C PRO A 44 -13.84 6.70 7.67
N LEU A 45 -12.79 7.52 7.65
CA LEU A 45 -11.43 7.00 7.60
C LEU A 45 -11.23 6.03 8.77
N SER A 46 -10.91 4.78 8.46
CA SER A 46 -10.68 3.73 9.45
C SER A 46 -9.53 2.80 9.10
N PHE A 47 -8.83 3.10 7.99
CA PHE A 47 -7.61 2.41 7.57
C PHE A 47 -6.67 3.36 6.82
N PHE A 48 -5.37 3.29 7.13
CA PHE A 48 -4.29 3.93 6.36
C PHE A 48 -2.95 3.21 6.56
N VAL A 49 -1.98 3.47 5.69
CA VAL A 49 -0.56 3.19 5.93
C VAL A 49 0.09 4.47 6.43
N THR A 50 0.96 4.37 7.43
CA THR A 50 1.64 5.55 7.97
C THR A 50 2.45 6.27 6.89
N SER A 51 2.39 7.61 6.82
CA SER A 51 3.18 8.40 5.87
C SER A 51 4.66 8.43 6.23
N GLU A 52 4.99 8.03 7.46
CA GLU A 52 6.35 7.96 7.97
C GLU A 52 6.48 6.83 9.00
N GLY A 53 7.64 6.23 9.11
CA GLY A 53 8.01 5.35 10.20
C GLY A 53 8.54 6.13 11.40
N LEU A 54 8.79 5.45 12.53
CA LEU A 54 9.37 6.10 13.71
C LEU A 54 10.86 6.47 13.54
N GLY A 55 11.50 6.06 12.45
CA GLY A 55 12.91 6.37 12.14
C GLY A 55 13.92 5.50 12.93
N LYS A 56 13.45 4.53 13.70
CA LYS A 56 14.27 3.64 14.51
C LYS A 56 14.20 2.18 14.06
N GLY A 57 13.91 1.95 12.77
CA GLY A 57 13.70 0.61 12.24
C GLY A 57 12.47 -0.03 12.86
N ALA A 58 12.61 -1.26 13.32
CA ALA A 58 11.55 -2.00 13.99
C ALA A 58 11.49 -1.79 15.52
N ASP A 59 12.31 -0.90 16.09
CA ASP A 59 12.13 -0.43 17.47
C ASP A 59 11.01 0.62 17.50
N LEU A 60 9.80 0.13 17.72
CA LEU A 60 8.58 0.94 17.76
C LEU A 60 8.17 1.32 19.20
N GLY A 61 8.93 0.89 20.21
CA GLY A 61 8.50 0.94 21.61
C GLY A 61 7.42 -0.11 21.93
N GLY A 62 7.48 -1.26 21.28
CA GLY A 62 6.49 -2.34 21.36
C GLY A 62 5.15 -1.97 20.71
N LEU A 63 4.11 -2.75 21.03
CA LEU A 63 2.75 -2.47 20.52
C LEU A 63 2.22 -1.11 20.96
N ALA A 64 2.52 -0.70 22.18
CA ALA A 64 2.03 0.58 22.71
C ALA A 64 2.59 1.77 21.94
N GLY A 65 3.89 1.76 21.62
CA GLY A 65 4.51 2.82 20.83
C GLY A 65 4.01 2.85 19.38
N ALA A 66 3.83 1.68 18.77
CA ALA A 66 3.25 1.56 17.43
C ALA A 66 1.80 2.09 17.37
N ASP A 67 0.98 1.75 18.37
CA ASP A 67 -0.40 2.24 18.46
C ASP A 67 -0.44 3.76 18.67
N ALA A 68 0.41 4.28 19.54
CA ALA A 68 0.53 5.73 19.77
C ALA A 68 0.94 6.47 18.48
N HIS A 69 1.80 5.87 17.65
CA HIS A 69 2.17 6.43 16.36
C HIS A 69 0.97 6.47 15.40
N CYS A 70 0.22 5.36 15.25
CA CYS A 70 -1.01 5.34 14.48
C CYS A 70 -2.04 6.38 14.96
N GLN A 71 -2.24 6.47 16.27
CA GLN A 71 -3.15 7.44 16.91
C GLN A 71 -2.74 8.88 16.60
N LYS A 72 -1.46 9.23 16.77
CA LYS A 72 -0.92 10.55 16.50
C LYS A 72 -1.11 10.97 15.05
N LEU A 73 -0.85 10.06 14.09
CA LEU A 73 -1.03 10.35 12.67
C LEU A 73 -2.51 10.53 12.31
N ALA A 74 -3.40 9.71 12.88
CA ALA A 74 -4.84 9.89 12.72
C ALA A 74 -5.33 11.22 13.29
N GLU A 75 -4.83 11.64 14.46
CA GLU A 75 -5.15 12.94 15.07
C GLU A 75 -4.74 14.10 14.18
N SER A 76 -3.58 14.02 13.52
CA SER A 76 -3.06 15.08 12.64
C SER A 76 -3.98 15.39 11.46
N VAL A 77 -4.86 14.46 11.11
CA VAL A 77 -5.82 14.59 9.98
C VAL A 77 -7.28 14.62 10.45
N GLY A 78 -7.53 14.83 11.74
CA GLY A 78 -8.87 14.96 12.31
C GLY A 78 -9.61 13.64 12.55
N ALA A 79 -8.93 12.48 12.44
CA ALA A 79 -9.49 11.15 12.66
C ALA A 79 -9.17 10.59 14.07
N GLY A 80 -8.73 11.41 15.00
CA GLY A 80 -8.29 11.00 16.33
C GLY A 80 -9.39 10.59 17.32
N LYS A 81 -10.68 10.73 16.94
CA LYS A 81 -11.80 10.31 17.82
C LYS A 81 -11.92 8.80 17.95
N GLN A 82 -11.38 8.04 17.00
CA GLN A 82 -11.35 6.60 17.01
C GLN A 82 -10.11 6.08 17.75
N THR A 83 -10.17 4.86 18.25
CA THR A 83 -8.99 4.17 18.78
C THR A 83 -8.22 3.52 17.64
N TRP A 84 -6.99 3.95 17.42
CA TRP A 84 -6.16 3.41 16.35
C TRP A 84 -5.17 2.37 16.85
N ARG A 85 -5.02 1.29 16.08
CA ARG A 85 -4.11 0.19 16.37
C ARG A 85 -3.24 -0.11 15.16
N ALA A 86 -1.96 -0.31 15.40
CA ALA A 86 -1.08 -0.88 14.39
C ALA A 86 -1.38 -2.37 14.19
N TYR A 87 -1.42 -2.83 12.95
CA TYR A 87 -1.58 -4.24 12.61
C TYR A 87 -0.27 -4.98 12.86
N LEU A 88 -0.07 -5.42 14.07
CA LEU A 88 1.16 -6.07 14.52
C LEU A 88 0.83 -7.27 15.42
N SER A 89 1.46 -8.42 15.14
CA SER A 89 1.48 -9.55 16.06
C SER A 89 2.72 -9.50 16.95
N THR A 90 2.64 -10.03 18.17
CA THR A 90 3.80 -10.27 19.03
C THR A 90 3.89 -11.74 19.40
N GLN A 91 5.10 -12.24 19.57
CA GLN A 91 5.34 -13.61 20.03
C GLN A 91 5.31 -13.67 21.56
N ALA A 92 5.02 -14.85 22.10
CA ALA A 92 5.09 -15.07 23.55
C ALA A 92 6.53 -14.83 24.05
N ALA A 93 6.68 -13.96 25.04
CA ALA A 93 7.99 -13.62 25.62
C ALA A 93 7.78 -13.08 27.04
N ASP A 94 8.78 -13.28 27.90
CA ASP A 94 8.82 -12.73 29.26
C ASP A 94 7.55 -13.04 30.09
N GLY A 95 7.02 -14.25 29.94
CA GLY A 95 5.79 -14.69 30.63
C GLY A 95 4.49 -14.06 30.10
N LYS A 96 4.56 -13.26 29.03
CA LYS A 96 3.39 -12.70 28.35
C LYS A 96 2.97 -13.59 27.17
N PRO A 97 1.66 -13.80 26.97
CA PRO A 97 1.18 -14.55 25.81
C PRO A 97 1.44 -13.80 24.51
N ALA A 98 1.45 -14.54 23.39
CA ALA A 98 1.44 -13.97 22.07
C ALA A 98 0.18 -13.12 21.83
N VAL A 99 0.29 -12.09 21.00
CA VAL A 99 -0.84 -11.25 20.57
C VAL A 99 -0.97 -11.35 19.05
N ASN A 100 -2.16 -11.62 18.57
CA ASN A 100 -2.43 -11.69 17.14
C ASN A 100 -2.85 -10.30 16.61
N ALA A 101 -2.31 -9.89 15.48
CA ALA A 101 -2.68 -8.63 14.84
C ALA A 101 -4.17 -8.57 14.53
N ARG A 102 -4.75 -9.68 14.03
CA ARG A 102 -6.16 -9.78 13.68
C ARG A 102 -7.14 -9.54 14.83
N ASP A 103 -6.72 -9.85 16.07
CA ASP A 103 -7.59 -9.77 17.26
C ASP A 103 -7.60 -8.38 17.89
N ARG A 104 -6.78 -7.44 17.41
CA ARG A 104 -6.62 -6.12 18.02
C ARG A 104 -7.08 -4.95 17.16
N ILE A 105 -7.44 -5.20 15.91
CA ILE A 105 -7.82 -4.16 14.93
C ILE A 105 -9.32 -3.86 14.86
N GLY A 106 -10.15 -4.47 15.71
CA GLY A 106 -11.62 -4.33 15.65
C GLY A 106 -12.27 -5.28 14.64
N ASN A 107 -13.51 -5.00 14.29
CA ASN A 107 -14.34 -5.89 13.47
C ASN A 107 -14.58 -5.40 12.04
N GLY A 108 -14.24 -4.14 11.71
CA GLY A 108 -14.55 -3.52 10.43
C GLY A 108 -16.02 -3.04 10.34
N PRO A 109 -16.51 -2.62 9.15
CA PRO A 109 -15.72 -2.46 7.94
C PRO A 109 -14.68 -1.35 8.03
N TRP A 110 -13.58 -1.48 7.27
CA TRP A 110 -12.54 -0.44 7.23
C TRP A 110 -12.52 0.25 5.88
N PHE A 111 -12.43 1.58 5.91
CA PHE A 111 -12.40 2.45 4.75
C PHE A 111 -11.10 3.26 4.71
N ASN A 112 -10.55 3.38 3.52
CA ASN A 112 -9.39 4.23 3.28
C ASN A 112 -9.78 5.72 3.29
N THR A 113 -8.81 6.60 3.10
CA THR A 113 -9.00 8.07 3.09
C THR A 113 -9.98 8.56 2.03
N ARG A 114 -10.27 7.76 1.00
CA ARG A 114 -11.21 8.08 -0.11
C ARG A 114 -12.56 7.40 0.03
N GLY A 115 -12.82 6.74 1.17
CA GLY A 115 -14.08 6.06 1.45
C GLY A 115 -14.26 4.72 0.73
N ALA A 116 -13.20 4.18 0.10
CA ALA A 116 -13.25 2.83 -0.44
C ALA A 116 -13.03 1.81 0.68
N ALA A 117 -13.87 0.78 0.73
CA ALA A 117 -13.72 -0.30 1.68
C ALA A 117 -12.48 -1.13 1.35
N VAL A 118 -11.56 -1.29 2.32
CA VAL A 118 -10.41 -2.17 2.19
C VAL A 118 -10.75 -3.60 2.62
N ALA A 119 -11.63 -3.75 3.61
CA ALA A 119 -12.22 -5.03 3.98
C ALA A 119 -13.55 -4.79 4.74
N LYS A 120 -14.48 -5.73 4.63
CA LYS A 120 -15.78 -5.63 5.33
C LYS A 120 -15.72 -6.11 6.78
N ASP A 121 -14.83 -7.05 7.08
CA ASP A 121 -14.64 -7.68 8.39
C ASP A 121 -13.27 -8.40 8.45
N VAL A 122 -12.93 -8.94 9.61
CA VAL A 122 -11.68 -9.69 9.85
C VAL A 122 -11.57 -10.93 8.94
N ALA A 123 -12.66 -11.65 8.73
CA ALA A 123 -12.66 -12.85 7.88
C ALA A 123 -12.37 -12.51 6.42
N HIS A 124 -12.96 -11.41 5.90
CA HIS A 124 -12.68 -10.92 4.56
C HIS A 124 -11.24 -10.38 4.43
N LEU A 125 -10.74 -9.71 5.47
CA LEU A 125 -9.37 -9.19 5.46
C LEU A 125 -8.32 -10.30 5.31
N HIS A 126 -8.55 -11.46 5.93
CA HIS A 126 -7.59 -12.58 5.97
C HIS A 126 -7.95 -13.75 5.04
N GLY A 127 -9.11 -13.73 4.41
CA GLY A 127 -9.54 -14.82 3.53
C GLY A 127 -9.93 -16.09 4.30
N ASP A 128 -10.57 -15.96 5.46
CA ASP A 128 -10.88 -17.09 6.37
C ASP A 128 -11.94 -18.06 5.82
N SER A 129 -12.71 -17.64 4.82
CA SER A 129 -13.63 -18.52 4.10
C SER A 129 -13.23 -18.62 2.63
N LEU A 130 -13.73 -19.65 1.93
CA LEU A 130 -13.46 -19.85 0.51
C LEU A 130 -13.90 -18.64 -0.32
N ASP A 131 -15.05 -18.05 -0.01
CA ASP A 131 -15.54 -16.86 -0.70
C ASP A 131 -14.70 -15.61 -0.36
N ALA A 132 -14.33 -15.42 0.90
CA ALA A 132 -13.43 -14.33 1.31
C ALA A 132 -12.05 -14.46 0.64
N ALA A 133 -11.51 -15.67 0.54
CA ALA A 133 -10.24 -15.94 -0.13
C ALA A 133 -10.32 -15.68 -1.65
N ARG A 134 -11.45 -16.03 -2.30
CA ARG A 134 -11.67 -15.81 -3.73
C ARG A 134 -11.86 -14.33 -4.07
N LEU A 135 -12.61 -13.60 -3.25
CA LEU A 135 -12.83 -12.15 -3.43
C LEU A 135 -11.56 -11.36 -3.12
N GLY A 136 -10.81 -11.80 -2.10
CA GLY A 136 -9.67 -11.08 -1.55
C GLY A 136 -10.08 -9.77 -0.88
N ASN A 137 -9.23 -9.24 -0.02
CA ASN A 137 -9.38 -7.88 0.46
C ASN A 137 -8.92 -6.87 -0.61
N ASN A 138 -9.30 -5.60 -0.42
CA ASN A 138 -8.98 -4.52 -1.35
C ASN A 138 -7.68 -3.76 -1.00
N LEU A 139 -6.75 -4.39 -0.29
CA LEU A 139 -5.42 -3.81 -0.07
C LEU A 139 -4.57 -4.00 -1.32
N THR A 140 -4.44 -2.94 -2.09
CA THR A 140 -3.72 -2.89 -3.37
C THR A 140 -3.03 -1.54 -3.55
N ARG A 141 -2.14 -1.44 -4.52
CA ARG A 141 -1.47 -0.17 -4.87
C ARG A 141 -2.42 1.01 -5.12
N THR A 142 -3.63 0.75 -5.59
CA THR A 142 -4.60 1.80 -5.95
C THR A 142 -5.59 2.14 -4.84
N THR A 143 -5.62 1.37 -3.77
CA THR A 143 -6.57 1.53 -2.65
C THR A 143 -5.91 1.84 -1.32
N VAL A 144 -4.58 1.68 -1.24
CA VAL A 144 -3.82 1.99 -0.03
C VAL A 144 -3.27 3.42 -0.13
N PHE A 145 -3.58 4.22 0.89
CA PHE A 145 -3.15 5.61 1.03
C PHE A 145 -2.62 5.85 2.43
N THR A 146 -1.79 6.89 2.56
CA THR A 146 -1.38 7.40 3.87
C THR A 146 -2.54 8.12 4.56
N GLU A 147 -2.40 8.44 5.86
CA GLU A 147 -3.37 9.29 6.56
C GLU A 147 -3.53 10.66 5.89
N LYS A 148 -2.53 11.14 5.15
CA LYS A 148 -2.56 12.40 4.39
C LYS A 148 -3.29 12.30 3.05
N ASN A 149 -3.83 11.12 2.71
CA ASN A 149 -4.47 10.82 1.42
C ASN A 149 -3.48 10.78 0.24
N GLU A 150 -2.22 10.50 0.51
CA GLU A 150 -1.17 10.36 -0.49
C GLU A 150 -0.99 8.89 -0.85
N PRO A 151 -0.68 8.54 -2.10
CA PRO A 151 -0.29 7.19 -2.48
C PRO A 151 0.96 6.76 -1.71
N VAL A 152 0.98 5.53 -1.20
CA VAL A 152 2.19 4.92 -0.66
C VAL A 152 3.09 4.50 -1.82
N LYS A 153 4.39 4.75 -1.70
CA LYS A 153 5.37 4.34 -2.72
C LYS A 153 5.53 2.82 -2.69
N GLY A 154 5.30 2.20 -3.84
CA GLY A 154 5.33 0.76 -4.00
C GLY A 154 6.52 0.26 -4.80
N SER A 155 6.48 -1.00 -5.16
CA SER A 155 7.47 -1.64 -6.03
C SER A 155 7.62 -0.87 -7.34
N GLY A 156 8.85 -0.55 -7.71
CA GLY A 156 9.21 0.26 -8.88
C GLY A 156 9.30 1.76 -8.62
N ASP A 157 8.82 2.27 -7.50
CA ASP A 157 9.04 3.67 -7.09
C ASP A 157 10.43 3.85 -6.46
N LYS A 158 10.86 5.11 -6.37
CA LYS A 158 12.11 5.51 -5.71
C LYS A 158 11.83 6.59 -4.65
N PRO A 159 12.10 6.30 -3.37
CA PRO A 159 12.45 4.98 -2.82
C PRO A 159 11.30 3.98 -2.95
N ASN A 160 11.61 2.67 -2.90
CA ASN A 160 10.61 1.62 -2.70
C ASN A 160 10.27 1.54 -1.21
N GLU A 161 8.97 1.57 -0.87
CA GLU A 161 8.46 1.57 0.50
C GLU A 161 7.31 0.55 0.67
N HIS A 162 7.28 -0.51 -0.18
CA HIS A 162 6.15 -1.44 -0.22
C HIS A 162 6.10 -2.43 0.93
N ASP A 163 7.21 -2.61 1.65
CA ASP A 163 7.30 -3.49 2.80
C ASP A 163 6.73 -2.81 4.04
N ILE A 164 5.68 -3.38 4.60
CA ILE A 164 5.04 -2.92 5.82
C ILE A 164 5.32 -3.92 6.95
N ILE A 165 5.70 -3.44 8.13
CA ILE A 165 5.97 -4.29 9.29
C ILE A 165 4.65 -4.87 9.80
N THR A 166 4.62 -6.19 10.03
CA THR A 166 3.42 -6.90 10.53
C THR A 166 3.71 -7.91 11.64
N GLY A 167 4.84 -8.63 11.56
CA GLY A 167 5.16 -9.72 12.47
C GLY A 167 4.11 -10.84 12.47
N SER A 168 3.37 -10.99 11.39
CA SER A 168 2.17 -11.82 11.35
C SER A 168 2.29 -12.93 10.30
N GLN A 169 1.65 -14.05 10.56
CA GLN A 169 1.35 -15.08 9.57
C GLN A 169 0.26 -14.58 8.57
N PRO A 170 0.05 -15.26 7.43
CA PRO A 170 -0.97 -14.84 6.46
C PRO A 170 -2.38 -14.68 7.02
N ASP A 171 -2.73 -15.49 8.02
CA ASP A 171 -4.04 -15.44 8.71
C ASP A 171 -4.11 -14.35 9.81
N GLY A 172 -3.06 -13.55 9.99
CA GLY A 172 -2.99 -12.47 10.97
C GLY A 172 -2.66 -12.91 12.40
N ARG A 173 -2.26 -14.18 12.57
CA ARG A 173 -1.82 -14.69 13.88
C ARG A 173 -0.31 -14.51 14.08
N ALA A 174 0.10 -14.55 15.34
CA ALA A 174 1.51 -14.60 15.71
C ALA A 174 2.15 -15.92 15.26
N PHE A 175 3.44 -15.89 14.99
CA PHE A 175 4.22 -17.11 14.83
C PHE A 175 4.35 -17.85 16.18
N ALA A 176 4.23 -19.16 16.14
CA ALA A 176 4.31 -20.03 17.33
C ALA A 176 5.67 -20.76 17.45
N ASP A 177 6.55 -20.62 16.45
CA ASP A 177 7.90 -21.17 16.48
C ASP A 177 8.83 -20.34 17.38
N THR A 178 10.09 -20.76 17.49
CA THR A 178 11.10 -20.13 18.35
C THR A 178 11.92 -19.05 17.63
N ALA A 179 11.73 -18.86 16.32
CA ALA A 179 12.42 -17.82 15.59
C ALA A 179 11.79 -16.45 15.86
N ASP A 180 12.63 -15.39 15.94
CA ASP A 180 12.11 -14.04 16.11
C ASP A 180 11.59 -13.47 14.78
N HIS A 181 10.29 -13.23 14.69
CA HIS A 181 9.60 -12.64 13.55
C HIS A 181 9.15 -11.20 13.81
N THR A 182 9.57 -10.59 14.90
CA THR A 182 9.01 -9.34 15.42
C THR A 182 10.06 -8.33 15.88
N CYS A 183 11.36 -8.60 15.64
CA CYS A 183 12.42 -7.76 16.18
C CYS A 183 12.28 -7.57 17.70
N LYS A 184 12.18 -8.69 18.44
CA LYS A 184 11.99 -8.73 19.90
C LYS A 184 10.71 -7.97 20.31
N ASN A 185 9.60 -8.31 19.67
CA ASN A 185 8.31 -7.65 19.88
C ASN A 185 8.40 -6.13 19.72
N TYR A 186 9.11 -5.69 18.67
CA TYR A 186 9.27 -4.28 18.26
C TYR A 186 10.02 -3.41 19.28
N THR A 187 11.03 -3.99 19.91
CA THR A 187 11.92 -3.30 20.85
C THR A 187 13.39 -3.33 20.40
N SER A 188 13.67 -3.78 19.17
CA SER A 188 15.02 -3.86 18.62
C SER A 188 15.15 -3.10 17.32
N SER A 189 16.23 -2.31 17.20
CA SER A 189 16.73 -1.69 15.98
C SER A 189 18.08 -2.23 15.55
N ALA A 190 18.45 -3.44 16.03
CA ALA A 190 19.74 -4.05 15.75
C ALA A 190 19.88 -4.41 14.25
N ALA A 191 21.11 -4.57 13.79
CA ALA A 191 21.38 -4.98 12.41
C ALA A 191 21.03 -6.46 12.15
N ASP A 192 20.92 -7.26 13.20
CA ASP A 192 20.48 -8.66 13.19
C ASP A 192 18.99 -8.78 13.58
N GLY A 193 18.49 -10.01 13.64
CA GLY A 193 17.07 -10.29 13.84
C GLY A 193 16.25 -10.07 12.59
N SER A 194 14.94 -10.19 12.71
CA SER A 194 14.02 -9.90 11.63
C SER A 194 12.60 -9.58 12.11
N ALA A 195 11.85 -8.82 11.30
CA ALA A 195 10.42 -8.70 11.41
C ALA A 195 9.76 -9.28 10.14
N GLN A 196 8.64 -9.95 10.28
CA GLN A 196 7.82 -10.32 9.13
C GLN A 196 7.23 -9.08 8.50
N LEU A 197 7.29 -9.00 7.17
CA LEU A 197 6.83 -7.88 6.36
C LEU A 197 5.71 -8.32 5.41
N GLY A 198 4.86 -7.40 5.02
CA GLY A 198 3.84 -7.59 4.00
C GLY A 198 3.99 -6.58 2.86
N HIS A 199 3.56 -6.95 1.66
CA HIS A 199 3.58 -6.09 0.46
C HIS A 199 2.21 -5.44 0.26
N PHE A 200 2.04 -4.18 0.63
CA PHE A 200 0.72 -3.52 0.50
C PHE A 200 0.22 -3.47 -0.95
N ASP A 201 1.13 -3.42 -1.91
CA ASP A 201 0.84 -3.34 -3.34
C ASP A 201 0.68 -4.73 -4.00
N ARG A 202 0.84 -5.81 -3.24
CA ARG A 202 0.76 -7.21 -3.69
C ARG A 202 1.68 -7.54 -4.87
N THR A 203 2.81 -6.89 -4.94
CA THR A 203 3.84 -7.13 -5.95
C THR A 203 5.05 -7.78 -5.32
N GLY A 204 5.93 -8.37 -6.14
CA GLY A 204 7.15 -9.01 -5.69
C GLY A 204 7.25 -10.46 -6.13
N GLY A 205 8.49 -10.96 -6.23
CA GLY A 205 8.77 -12.34 -6.60
C GLY A 205 8.48 -13.31 -5.46
N GLY A 206 7.82 -14.41 -5.79
CA GLY A 206 7.63 -15.55 -4.89
C GLY A 206 6.45 -15.44 -3.93
N ASN A 207 6.27 -14.34 -3.23
CA ASN A 207 5.15 -14.14 -2.31
C ASN A 207 4.72 -12.67 -2.30
N SER A 208 3.45 -12.42 -2.61
CA SER A 208 2.83 -11.11 -2.68
C SER A 208 1.79 -10.87 -1.58
N SER A 209 1.90 -11.58 -0.46
CA SER A 209 0.98 -11.41 0.68
C SER A 209 1.05 -9.99 1.21
N TRP A 210 -0.12 -9.39 1.45
CA TRP A 210 -0.18 -8.04 2.00
C TRP A 210 0.37 -7.94 3.43
N ASN A 211 0.38 -9.05 4.20
CA ASN A 211 0.79 -9.07 5.60
C ASN A 211 1.89 -10.09 5.95
N ALA A 212 2.27 -10.97 5.03
CA ALA A 212 3.23 -12.04 5.32
C ALA A 212 4.05 -12.44 4.08
N ALA A 213 4.73 -11.47 3.48
CA ALA A 213 5.50 -11.67 2.25
C ALA A 213 6.87 -12.33 2.54
N HIS A 214 7.69 -11.72 3.39
CA HIS A 214 9.03 -12.22 3.74
C HIS A 214 9.55 -11.55 5.02
N PRO A 215 10.62 -12.09 5.67
CA PRO A 215 11.30 -11.42 6.77
C PRO A 215 12.15 -10.24 6.28
N SER A 216 12.36 -9.25 7.16
CA SER A 216 13.34 -8.20 6.94
C SER A 216 14.78 -8.74 7.07
N ARG A 217 15.76 -7.99 6.52
CA ARG A 217 17.20 -8.34 6.59
C ARG A 217 17.87 -7.95 7.91
N GLY A 218 17.10 -7.49 8.87
CA GLY A 218 17.52 -7.00 10.18
C GLY A 218 16.46 -6.05 10.73
N CYS A 219 16.67 -5.57 11.95
CA CYS A 219 15.70 -4.72 12.65
C CYS A 219 16.00 -3.22 12.53
N GLY A 220 17.20 -2.84 12.08
CA GLY A 220 17.60 -1.45 11.92
C GLY A 220 16.89 -0.74 10.75
N GLN A 221 16.79 0.59 10.81
CA GLN A 221 16.16 1.38 9.74
C GLN A 221 16.83 1.13 8.37
N ALA A 222 18.15 1.07 8.32
CA ALA A 222 18.88 0.78 7.08
C ALA A 222 18.58 -0.62 6.53
N ASN A 223 18.34 -1.60 7.41
CA ASN A 223 17.98 -2.96 7.02
C ASN A 223 16.57 -3.02 6.42
N LEU A 224 15.61 -2.30 6.99
CA LEU A 224 14.24 -2.19 6.44
C LEU A 224 14.26 -1.52 5.07
N VAL A 225 15.01 -0.42 4.92
CA VAL A 225 15.18 0.26 3.62
C VAL A 225 15.83 -0.66 2.58
N ALA A 226 16.87 -1.40 2.97
CA ALA A 226 17.55 -2.35 2.08
C ALA A 226 16.68 -3.55 1.69
N THR A 227 15.60 -3.82 2.43
CA THR A 227 14.63 -4.87 2.10
C THR A 227 13.58 -4.35 1.10
N GLY A 228 13.21 -3.08 1.16
CA GLY A 228 12.18 -2.46 0.31
C GLY A 228 11.11 -1.72 1.09
N GLY A 229 11.38 -1.38 2.35
CA GLY A 229 10.47 -0.68 3.25
C GLY A 229 11.02 0.63 3.77
N ALA A 230 10.25 1.26 4.65
CA ALA A 230 10.64 2.48 5.36
C ALA A 230 10.30 2.43 6.86
N GLY A 231 9.91 1.26 7.37
CA GLY A 231 9.42 1.11 8.74
C GLY A 231 7.97 1.57 8.89
N LEU A 232 7.18 1.49 7.81
CA LEU A 232 5.77 1.87 7.80
C LEU A 232 4.88 0.80 8.44
N LEU A 233 3.70 1.23 8.91
CA LEU A 233 2.71 0.41 9.58
C LEU A 233 1.34 0.51 8.89
N TYR A 234 0.56 -0.58 8.92
CA TYR A 234 -0.88 -0.51 8.69
C TYR A 234 -1.55 -0.06 9.99
N CYS A 235 -2.41 0.95 9.91
CA CYS A 235 -3.20 1.47 11.02
C CYS A 235 -4.68 1.22 10.77
N PHE A 236 -5.36 0.64 11.76
CA PHE A 236 -6.78 0.31 11.72
C PHE A 236 -7.50 0.97 12.89
N ALA A 237 -8.69 1.49 12.66
CA ALA A 237 -9.60 1.87 13.72
C ALA A 237 -10.21 0.62 14.36
N ALA A 238 -10.04 0.47 15.67
CA ALA A 238 -10.34 -0.76 16.42
C ALA A 238 -11.69 -0.75 17.16
N ASN A 239 -12.54 0.23 16.89
CA ASN A 239 -13.87 0.36 17.51
C ASN A 239 -14.97 -0.29 16.66
#